data_075f1cc103b74855f86cd0572c8e95d0
#
_entry.id   075f1cc103b74855f86cd0572c8e95d0
#
_cell.length_a   1.000
_cell.length_b   1.000
_cell.length_c   1.000
_cell.angle_alpha   90.00
_cell.angle_beta   90.00
_cell.angle_gamma   90.00
#
_symmetry.space_group_name_H-M   'P 1'
#
loop_
_entity.id
_entity.type
_entity.pdbx_description
1 polymer ?
#
loop_
_entity_poly.entity_id
_entity_poly.type
_entity_poly.pdbx_seq_one_letter_code
_entity_poly.pdbx_strand_id
1 'polypeptide(L)'
;MIDFQIAGGTDAIIICGTTGESSTLTHEEHDECIKFAVEHTAGRVPVIAGTGSNCTDTAIYLSKEAQRVGADGILVVSPYYNKATQNGLKKHFTAIAGSVDIPMILYNIQGRTGVNIQPKTIASLAKEVENIVAVKEASGDLSQVANIIYESEGRIDVYSGNDDQIVPIVALGGKGVISVLSHVAPKETHDIVACLLYTSPSPRD
;
A
#
# COMPACT_ATOMS: atom_id res chain seq x y z
N MET A 1 13.24 6.36 -14.30
CA MET A 1 12.92 5.43 -13.20
C MET A 1 11.76 4.48 -13.56
N ILE A 2 10.58 4.97 -13.95
CA ILE A 2 9.40 4.13 -14.30
C ILE A 2 9.75 3.06 -15.35
N ASP A 3 10.35 3.42 -16.49
CA ASP A 3 10.73 2.46 -17.52
C ASP A 3 11.73 1.40 -17.01
N PHE A 4 12.65 1.81 -16.13
CA PHE A 4 13.60 0.89 -15.49
C PHE A 4 12.89 -0.14 -14.59
N GLN A 5 11.89 0.30 -13.83
CA GLN A 5 11.06 -0.60 -13.01
C GLN A 5 10.28 -1.58 -13.88
N ILE A 6 9.60 -1.08 -14.90
CA ILE A 6 8.80 -1.93 -15.80
C ILE A 6 9.69 -2.95 -16.53
N ALA A 7 10.86 -2.52 -17.03
CA ALA A 7 11.83 -3.43 -17.67
C ALA A 7 12.39 -4.48 -16.71
N GLY A 8 12.44 -4.19 -15.41
CA GLY A 8 12.82 -5.12 -14.36
C GLY A 8 11.72 -6.09 -13.89
N GLY A 9 10.51 -5.99 -14.45
CA GLY A 9 9.40 -6.88 -14.12
C GLY A 9 8.53 -6.40 -12.95
N THR A 10 8.65 -5.14 -12.54
CA THR A 10 7.79 -4.57 -11.48
C THR A 10 6.33 -4.61 -11.90
N ASP A 11 5.45 -5.14 -11.04
CA ASP A 11 4.04 -5.39 -11.35
C ASP A 11 3.15 -4.14 -11.21
N ALA A 12 3.57 -3.15 -10.43
CA ALA A 12 2.87 -1.87 -10.25
C ALA A 12 3.83 -0.76 -9.82
N ILE A 13 3.51 0.48 -10.17
CA ILE A 13 4.26 1.66 -9.73
C ILE A 13 3.51 2.35 -8.59
N ILE A 14 4.20 2.58 -7.47
CA ILE A 14 3.68 3.45 -6.41
C ILE A 14 4.35 4.81 -6.51
N ILE A 15 3.57 5.85 -6.78
CA ILE A 15 4.02 7.24 -6.85
C ILE A 15 3.60 8.01 -5.59
N CYS A 16 4.37 9.01 -5.19
CA CYS A 16 4.10 9.83 -4.02
C CYS A 16 3.95 9.02 -2.71
N GLY A 17 4.73 7.94 -2.57
CA GLY A 17 4.92 7.28 -1.28
C GLY A 17 5.91 8.04 -0.39
N THR A 18 6.19 7.52 0.81
CA THR A 18 7.15 8.13 1.75
C THR A 18 8.55 8.28 1.15
N THR A 19 9.03 7.28 0.42
CA THR A 19 10.33 7.32 -0.28
C THR A 19 10.34 8.37 -1.40
N GLY A 20 9.19 8.66 -2.00
CA GLY A 20 9.00 9.73 -2.98
C GLY A 20 8.77 11.11 -2.35
N GLU A 21 9.07 11.29 -1.06
CA GLU A 21 9.02 12.56 -0.34
C GLU A 21 7.69 13.32 -0.46
N SER A 22 6.56 12.57 -0.56
CA SER A 22 5.22 13.13 -0.74
C SER A 22 4.83 14.20 0.29
N SER A 23 5.34 14.08 1.52
CA SER A 23 5.06 15.04 2.60
C SER A 23 5.74 16.41 2.43
N THR A 24 6.67 16.55 1.49
CA THR A 24 7.39 17.80 1.19
C THR A 24 6.91 18.47 -0.10
N LEU A 25 6.01 17.83 -0.83
CA LEU A 25 5.38 18.37 -2.04
C LEU A 25 4.20 19.28 -1.68
N THR A 26 4.00 20.35 -2.44
CA THR A 26 2.71 21.05 -2.45
C THR A 26 1.65 20.14 -3.07
N HIS A 27 0.37 20.46 -2.89
CA HIS A 27 -0.71 19.66 -3.49
C HIS A 27 -0.62 19.68 -5.02
N GLU A 28 -0.27 20.79 -5.62
CA GLU A 28 -0.11 20.96 -7.06
C GLU A 28 1.03 20.07 -7.60
N GLU A 29 2.20 20.07 -6.94
CA GLU A 29 3.33 19.20 -7.29
C GLU A 29 2.97 17.72 -7.13
N HIS A 30 2.25 17.38 -6.07
CA HIS A 30 1.79 16.01 -5.80
C HIS A 30 0.87 15.51 -6.93
N ASP A 31 -0.12 16.32 -7.32
CA ASP A 31 -1.06 15.99 -8.39
C ASP A 31 -0.35 15.90 -9.76
N GLU A 32 0.61 16.79 -10.02
CA GLU A 32 1.43 16.75 -11.24
C GLU A 32 2.30 15.49 -11.31
N CYS A 33 2.92 15.06 -10.20
CA CYS A 33 3.70 13.84 -10.12
C CYS A 33 2.85 12.59 -10.43
N ILE A 34 1.61 12.51 -9.88
CA ILE A 34 0.72 11.38 -10.12
C ILE A 34 0.29 11.38 -11.59
N LYS A 35 -0.14 12.53 -12.11
CA LYS A 35 -0.54 12.67 -13.51
C LYS A 35 0.58 12.25 -14.45
N PHE A 36 1.79 12.74 -14.23
CA PHE A 36 2.96 12.36 -15.02
C PHE A 36 3.21 10.85 -14.98
N ALA A 37 3.12 10.23 -13.79
CA ALA A 37 3.33 8.80 -13.64
C ALA A 37 2.29 7.99 -14.42
N VAL A 38 1.02 8.37 -14.36
CA VAL A 38 -0.09 7.74 -15.11
C VAL A 38 0.16 7.85 -16.61
N GLU A 39 0.40 9.07 -17.11
CA GLU A 39 0.63 9.33 -18.52
C GLU A 39 1.88 8.60 -19.05
N HIS A 40 2.98 8.62 -18.29
CA HIS A 40 4.23 7.99 -18.71
C HIS A 40 4.17 6.45 -18.64
N THR A 41 3.48 5.90 -17.64
CA THR A 41 3.27 4.45 -17.53
C THR A 41 2.38 3.93 -18.66
N ALA A 42 1.43 4.75 -19.13
CA ALA A 42 0.59 4.49 -20.30
C ALA A 42 -0.09 3.10 -20.25
N GLY A 43 -0.57 2.69 -19.07
CA GLY A 43 -1.28 1.43 -18.86
C GLY A 43 -0.41 0.16 -18.95
N ARG A 44 0.92 0.28 -19.02
CA ARG A 44 1.82 -0.89 -19.04
C ARG A 44 1.80 -1.68 -17.74
N VAL A 45 1.63 -1.00 -16.62
CA VAL A 45 1.38 -1.56 -15.29
C VAL A 45 0.46 -0.61 -14.52
N PRO A 46 -0.24 -1.05 -13.47
CA PRO A 46 -1.04 -0.17 -12.62
C PRO A 46 -0.20 0.91 -11.93
N VAL A 47 -0.78 2.10 -11.77
CA VAL A 47 -0.21 3.22 -11.00
C VAL A 47 -1.03 3.43 -9.75
N ILE A 48 -0.39 3.32 -8.59
CA ILE A 48 -0.99 3.48 -7.28
C ILE A 48 -0.45 4.78 -6.65
N ALA A 49 -1.33 5.69 -6.28
CA ALA A 49 -0.95 6.98 -5.71
C ALA A 49 -0.92 6.95 -4.18
N GLY A 50 0.16 7.43 -3.58
CA GLY A 50 0.24 7.67 -2.14
C GLY A 50 -0.54 8.93 -1.78
N THR A 51 -1.71 8.79 -1.13
CA THR A 51 -2.63 9.90 -0.85
C THR A 51 -2.92 10.10 0.65
N GLY A 52 -2.26 9.30 1.50
CA GLY A 52 -2.48 9.36 2.95
C GLY A 52 -2.02 10.69 3.57
N SER A 53 -2.80 11.15 4.53
CA SER A 53 -2.51 12.32 5.37
C SER A 53 -3.01 12.08 6.79
N ASN A 54 -2.48 12.84 7.75
CA ASN A 54 -3.02 12.84 9.12
C ASN A 54 -4.30 13.70 9.25
N CYS A 55 -4.66 14.45 8.22
CA CYS A 55 -5.92 15.16 8.07
C CYS A 55 -6.82 14.39 7.10
N THR A 56 -8.00 13.97 7.56
CA THR A 56 -8.93 13.17 6.74
C THR A 56 -9.37 13.90 5.48
N ASP A 57 -9.69 15.20 5.58
CA ASP A 57 -10.14 16.01 4.44
C ASP A 57 -9.04 16.16 3.39
N THR A 58 -7.79 16.32 3.82
CA THR A 58 -6.63 16.35 2.90
C THR A 58 -6.46 15.02 2.19
N ALA A 59 -6.56 13.89 2.92
CA ALA A 59 -6.46 12.57 2.30
C ALA A 59 -7.60 12.30 1.30
N ILE A 60 -8.82 12.76 1.60
CA ILE A 60 -9.96 12.70 0.68
C ILE A 60 -9.69 13.53 -0.58
N TYR A 61 -9.20 14.77 -0.42
CA TYR A 61 -8.85 15.63 -1.55
C TYR A 61 -7.83 14.96 -2.46
N LEU A 62 -6.70 14.52 -1.91
CA LEU A 62 -5.61 13.88 -2.66
C LEU A 62 -6.09 12.59 -3.35
N SER A 63 -6.94 11.80 -2.68
CA SER A 63 -7.47 10.55 -3.25
C SER A 63 -8.40 10.81 -4.45
N LYS A 64 -9.25 11.82 -4.36
CA LYS A 64 -10.12 12.25 -5.47
C LYS A 64 -9.31 12.77 -6.66
N GLU A 65 -8.27 13.56 -6.40
CA GLU A 65 -7.40 14.07 -7.48
C GLU A 65 -6.62 12.92 -8.14
N ALA A 66 -6.10 11.96 -7.34
CA ALA A 66 -5.47 10.76 -7.88
C ALA A 66 -6.41 9.97 -8.81
N GLN A 67 -7.65 9.72 -8.37
CA GLN A 67 -8.66 9.07 -9.22
C GLN A 67 -8.97 9.90 -10.48
N ARG A 68 -9.09 11.21 -10.34
CA ARG A 68 -9.40 12.12 -11.46
C ARG A 68 -8.33 12.11 -12.55
N VAL A 69 -7.06 11.99 -12.18
CA VAL A 69 -5.94 11.92 -13.13
C VAL A 69 -5.66 10.51 -13.65
N GLY A 70 -6.42 9.50 -13.21
CA GLY A 70 -6.40 8.13 -13.75
C GLY A 70 -5.50 7.15 -13.00
N ALA A 71 -5.21 7.38 -11.72
CA ALA A 71 -4.56 6.37 -10.90
C ALA A 71 -5.46 5.13 -10.76
N ASP A 72 -4.86 3.94 -10.77
CA ASP A 72 -5.56 2.65 -10.69
C ASP A 72 -5.90 2.27 -9.24
N GLY A 73 -5.26 2.89 -8.27
CA GLY A 73 -5.49 2.67 -6.84
C GLY A 73 -4.82 3.72 -5.98
N ILE A 74 -5.07 3.65 -4.67
CA ILE A 74 -4.45 4.54 -3.69
C ILE A 74 -3.79 3.77 -2.56
N LEU A 75 -2.67 4.31 -2.05
CA LEU A 75 -1.97 3.86 -0.86
C LEU A 75 -2.14 4.90 0.25
N VAL A 76 -2.81 4.51 1.34
CA VAL A 76 -3.17 5.45 2.41
C VAL A 76 -2.46 5.06 3.71
N VAL A 77 -1.46 5.85 4.08
CA VAL A 77 -0.76 5.70 5.36
C VAL A 77 -1.68 6.07 6.54
N SER A 78 -1.54 5.35 7.66
CA SER A 78 -2.26 5.71 8.88
C SER A 78 -1.93 7.15 9.32
N PRO A 79 -2.89 7.88 9.92
CA PRO A 79 -2.64 9.24 10.41
C PRO A 79 -1.42 9.26 11.32
N TYR A 80 -0.42 10.01 10.94
CA TYR A 80 0.81 10.19 11.69
C TYR A 80 0.67 11.36 12.67
N TYR A 81 1.48 11.36 13.73
CA TYR A 81 1.54 12.41 14.76
C TYR A 81 0.35 12.44 15.73
N ASN A 82 -0.91 12.35 15.24
CA ASN A 82 -2.15 12.53 16.01
C ASN A 82 -2.45 11.38 16.98
N LYS A 83 -1.77 10.23 16.88
CA LYS A 83 -1.98 9.03 17.71
C LYS A 83 -3.46 8.61 17.76
N ALA A 84 -4.08 8.44 16.60
CA ALA A 84 -5.47 8.07 16.48
C ALA A 84 -5.79 6.74 17.18
N THR A 85 -7.00 6.65 17.79
CA THR A 85 -7.52 5.39 18.32
C THR A 85 -7.94 4.44 17.19
N GLN A 86 -8.12 3.14 17.47
CA GLN A 86 -8.57 2.17 16.47
C GLN A 86 -9.93 2.55 15.83
N ASN A 87 -10.86 3.06 16.64
CA ASN A 87 -12.14 3.58 16.12
C ASN A 87 -11.94 4.84 15.26
N GLY A 88 -10.97 5.70 15.60
CA GLY A 88 -10.59 6.85 14.79
C GLY A 88 -10.00 6.42 13.45
N LEU A 89 -9.13 5.40 13.45
CA LEU A 89 -8.58 4.81 12.22
C LEU A 89 -9.68 4.24 11.32
N LYS A 90 -10.63 3.48 11.88
CA LYS A 90 -11.77 2.97 11.11
C LYS A 90 -12.55 4.09 10.42
N LYS A 91 -12.92 5.12 11.16
CA LYS A 91 -13.65 6.27 10.61
C LYS A 91 -12.85 6.99 9.52
N HIS A 92 -11.56 7.20 9.75
CA HIS A 92 -10.66 7.86 8.81
C HIS A 92 -10.58 7.09 7.49
N PHE A 93 -10.24 5.81 7.53
CA PHE A 93 -10.10 4.99 6.33
C PHE A 93 -11.44 4.78 5.61
N THR A 94 -12.54 4.57 6.34
CA THR A 94 -13.87 4.46 5.73
C THR A 94 -14.28 5.74 5.01
N ALA A 95 -14.00 6.91 5.58
CA ALA A 95 -14.32 8.19 4.94
C ALA A 95 -13.51 8.41 3.64
N ILE A 96 -12.22 8.04 3.65
CA ILE A 96 -11.36 8.14 2.45
C ILE A 96 -11.83 7.15 1.39
N ALA A 97 -12.01 5.88 1.76
CA ALA A 97 -12.46 4.83 0.84
C ALA A 97 -13.82 5.16 0.21
N GLY A 98 -14.76 5.68 1.00
CA GLY A 98 -16.08 6.11 0.50
C GLY A 98 -16.06 7.36 -0.37
N SER A 99 -14.91 7.99 -0.57
CA SER A 99 -14.77 9.19 -1.42
C SER A 99 -14.30 8.89 -2.85
N VAL A 100 -13.87 7.65 -3.12
CA VAL A 100 -13.36 7.18 -4.40
C VAL A 100 -13.88 5.79 -4.73
N ASP A 101 -13.85 5.41 -6.01
CA ASP A 101 -14.28 4.11 -6.50
C ASP A 101 -13.11 3.14 -6.75
N ILE A 102 -11.87 3.67 -6.76
CA ILE A 102 -10.66 2.88 -7.00
C ILE A 102 -10.21 2.12 -5.74
N PRO A 103 -9.47 1.00 -5.90
CA PRO A 103 -8.97 0.21 -4.78
C PRO A 103 -8.06 1.00 -3.84
N MET A 104 -8.18 0.72 -2.54
CA MET A 104 -7.36 1.32 -1.49
C MET A 104 -6.50 0.27 -0.79
N ILE A 105 -5.23 0.58 -0.65
CA ILE A 105 -4.24 -0.16 0.14
C ILE A 105 -4.02 0.60 1.45
N LEU A 106 -4.29 -0.03 2.58
CA LEU A 106 -3.92 0.50 3.89
C LEU A 106 -2.39 0.47 4.05
N TYR A 107 -1.81 1.48 4.69
CA TYR A 107 -0.38 1.44 4.99
C TYR A 107 -0.14 1.59 6.50
N ASN A 108 0.35 0.51 7.11
CA ASN A 108 0.70 0.43 8.52
C ASN A 108 2.21 0.53 8.70
N ILE A 109 2.67 1.60 9.34
CA ILE A 109 4.09 1.84 9.65
C ILE A 109 4.23 2.57 10.99
N GLN A 110 4.13 1.83 12.08
CA GLN A 110 4.15 2.38 13.43
C GLN A 110 5.41 3.18 13.73
N GLY A 111 6.57 2.75 13.23
CA GLY A 111 7.84 3.42 13.50
C GLY A 111 7.91 4.86 12.97
N ARG A 112 7.08 5.23 11.97
CA ARG A 112 6.99 6.59 11.42
C ARG A 112 5.76 7.36 11.87
N THR A 113 4.65 6.66 12.08
CA THR A 113 3.36 7.30 12.38
C THR A 113 3.08 7.44 13.87
N GLY A 114 3.72 6.61 14.72
CA GLY A 114 3.45 6.52 16.14
C GLY A 114 2.13 5.81 16.47
N VAL A 115 1.48 5.19 15.46
CA VAL A 115 0.25 4.43 15.64
C VAL A 115 0.30 3.11 14.86
N ASN A 116 -0.16 2.03 15.47
CA ASN A 116 -0.29 0.72 14.85
C ASN A 116 -1.75 0.44 14.50
N ILE A 117 -2.04 0.06 13.27
CA ILE A 117 -3.35 -0.46 12.90
C ILE A 117 -3.39 -1.93 13.36
N GLN A 118 -4.22 -2.22 14.34
CA GLN A 118 -4.30 -3.57 14.88
C GLN A 118 -4.94 -4.56 13.88
N PRO A 119 -4.57 -5.86 13.90
CA PRO A 119 -5.10 -6.87 12.98
C PRO A 119 -6.63 -6.90 12.91
N LYS A 120 -7.31 -6.83 14.05
CA LYS A 120 -8.79 -6.78 14.12
C LYS A 120 -9.37 -5.52 13.46
N THR A 121 -8.66 -4.41 13.48
CA THR A 121 -9.09 -3.18 12.81
C THR A 121 -8.97 -3.32 11.30
N ILE A 122 -7.86 -3.90 10.81
CA ILE A 122 -7.65 -4.20 9.39
C ILE A 122 -8.72 -5.17 8.89
N ALA A 123 -8.94 -6.28 9.61
CA ALA A 123 -9.96 -7.28 9.27
C ALA A 123 -11.37 -6.70 9.21
N SER A 124 -11.72 -5.84 10.17
CA SER A 124 -13.03 -5.15 10.20
C SER A 124 -13.18 -4.22 8.99
N LEU A 125 -12.15 -3.44 8.64
CA LEU A 125 -12.15 -2.57 7.47
C LEU A 125 -12.29 -3.37 6.18
N ALA A 126 -11.54 -4.45 6.00
CA ALA A 126 -11.63 -5.33 4.83
C ALA A 126 -13.00 -5.99 4.66
N LYS A 127 -13.71 -6.22 5.77
CA LYS A 127 -15.06 -6.79 5.76
C LYS A 127 -16.14 -5.75 5.47
N GLU A 128 -15.98 -4.54 5.99
CA GLU A 128 -17.03 -3.51 6.00
C GLU A 128 -16.92 -2.56 4.80
N VAL A 129 -15.75 -2.47 4.14
CA VAL A 129 -15.45 -1.49 3.09
C VAL A 129 -14.86 -2.21 1.87
N GLU A 130 -15.67 -2.33 0.82
CA GLU A 130 -15.40 -3.20 -0.34
C GLU A 130 -14.12 -2.84 -1.11
N ASN A 131 -13.83 -1.55 -1.25
CA ASN A 131 -12.65 -1.10 -1.98
C ASN A 131 -11.36 -1.05 -1.15
N ILE A 132 -11.36 -1.46 0.12
CA ILE A 132 -10.16 -1.74 0.90
C ILE A 132 -9.70 -3.16 0.61
N VAL A 133 -8.72 -3.32 -0.27
CA VAL A 133 -8.35 -4.62 -0.84
C VAL A 133 -7.02 -5.18 -0.33
N ALA A 134 -6.15 -4.31 0.21
CA ALA A 134 -4.82 -4.72 0.63
C ALA A 134 -4.29 -3.91 1.82
N VAL A 135 -3.25 -4.44 2.45
CA VAL A 135 -2.44 -3.72 3.43
C VAL A 135 -0.95 -3.84 3.11
N LYS A 136 -0.26 -2.70 3.08
CA LYS A 136 1.19 -2.62 3.18
C LYS A 136 1.57 -2.67 4.66
N GLU A 137 2.16 -3.78 5.10
CA GLU A 137 2.53 -3.99 6.48
C GLU A 137 4.03 -3.75 6.68
N ALA A 138 4.36 -2.77 7.49
CA ALA A 138 5.72 -2.32 7.78
C ALA A 138 5.99 -2.10 9.27
N SER A 139 5.26 -2.82 10.14
CA SER A 139 5.52 -2.78 11.59
C SER A 139 6.84 -3.47 11.99
N GLY A 140 7.31 -4.41 11.16
CA GLY A 140 8.43 -5.27 11.48
C GLY A 140 8.05 -6.49 12.35
N ASP A 141 6.78 -6.66 12.69
CA ASP A 141 6.27 -7.74 13.55
C ASP A 141 5.59 -8.83 12.70
N LEU A 142 6.27 -9.96 12.52
CA LEU A 142 5.73 -11.11 11.78
C LEU A 142 4.52 -11.75 12.48
N SER A 143 4.42 -11.64 13.81
CA SER A 143 3.23 -12.11 14.53
C SER A 143 2.01 -11.27 14.19
N GLN A 144 2.18 -9.97 13.98
CA GLN A 144 1.11 -9.10 13.49
C GLN A 144 0.68 -9.49 12.06
N VAL A 145 1.65 -9.77 11.18
CA VAL A 145 1.35 -10.25 9.82
C VAL A 145 0.49 -11.51 9.84
N ALA A 146 0.91 -12.53 10.62
CA ALA A 146 0.16 -13.77 10.78
C ALA A 146 -1.27 -13.53 11.33
N ASN A 147 -1.40 -12.63 12.30
CA ASN A 147 -2.71 -12.26 12.86
C ASN A 147 -3.59 -11.50 11.85
N ILE A 148 -3.02 -10.63 10.99
CA ILE A 148 -3.78 -9.96 9.92
C ILE A 148 -4.35 -11.01 8.97
N ILE A 149 -3.52 -11.95 8.49
CA ILE A 149 -3.94 -13.01 7.57
C ILE A 149 -5.04 -13.88 8.20
N TYR A 150 -4.87 -14.26 9.46
CA TYR A 150 -5.84 -15.07 10.19
C TYR A 150 -7.18 -14.36 10.41
N GLU A 151 -7.16 -13.14 10.96
CA GLU A 151 -8.36 -12.37 11.30
C GLU A 151 -9.14 -11.90 10.06
N SER A 152 -8.44 -11.67 8.94
CA SER A 152 -9.07 -11.23 7.69
C SER A 152 -9.69 -12.38 6.88
N GLU A 153 -9.43 -13.63 7.23
CA GLU A 153 -9.97 -14.80 6.52
C GLU A 153 -9.70 -14.76 5.00
N GLY A 154 -8.56 -14.21 4.60
CA GLY A 154 -8.18 -14.06 3.19
C GLY A 154 -8.91 -12.95 2.41
N ARG A 155 -9.59 -12.03 3.11
CA ARG A 155 -10.33 -10.92 2.49
C ARG A 155 -9.44 -9.75 2.10
N ILE A 156 -8.20 -9.70 2.58
CA ILE A 156 -7.26 -8.62 2.31
C ILE A 156 -5.90 -9.20 1.92
N ASP A 157 -5.30 -8.66 0.87
CA ASP A 157 -3.96 -9.01 0.48
C ASP A 157 -2.93 -8.31 1.36
N VAL A 158 -1.88 -9.03 1.79
CA VAL A 158 -0.82 -8.49 2.62
C VAL A 158 0.45 -8.36 1.79
N TYR A 159 0.99 -7.15 1.71
CA TYR A 159 2.27 -6.84 1.10
C TYR A 159 3.28 -6.40 2.15
N SER A 160 4.50 -6.92 2.06
CA SER A 160 5.60 -6.41 2.90
C SER A 160 5.89 -4.94 2.58
N GLY A 161 6.07 -4.13 3.61
CA GLY A 161 6.61 -2.78 3.47
C GLY A 161 8.11 -2.69 3.75
N ASN A 162 8.73 -3.83 4.12
CA ASN A 162 10.14 -3.97 4.47
C ASN A 162 10.80 -4.99 3.55
N ASP A 163 11.89 -4.61 2.88
CA ASP A 163 12.58 -5.48 1.91
C ASP A 163 13.22 -6.71 2.58
N ASP A 164 13.69 -6.60 3.80
CA ASP A 164 14.27 -7.70 4.60
C ASP A 164 13.22 -8.71 5.08
N GLN A 165 11.94 -8.39 4.96
CA GLN A 165 10.83 -9.26 5.37
C GLN A 165 10.04 -9.87 4.19
N ILE A 166 10.51 -9.72 2.95
CA ILE A 166 9.84 -10.31 1.77
C ILE A 166 9.62 -11.80 1.98
N VAL A 167 10.69 -12.53 2.24
CA VAL A 167 10.66 -14.01 2.37
C VAL A 167 9.71 -14.47 3.47
N PRO A 168 9.84 -14.04 4.73
CA PRO A 168 8.96 -14.52 5.79
C PRO A 168 7.50 -14.08 5.60
N ILE A 169 7.21 -12.89 5.05
CA ILE A 169 5.83 -12.44 4.83
C ILE A 169 5.17 -13.24 3.72
N VAL A 170 5.86 -13.50 2.60
CA VAL A 170 5.32 -14.34 1.53
C VAL A 170 5.11 -15.78 2.02
N ALA A 171 6.03 -16.32 2.82
CA ALA A 171 5.89 -17.66 3.42
C ALA A 171 4.69 -17.76 4.38
N LEU A 172 4.27 -16.67 5.02
CA LEU A 172 3.06 -16.59 5.85
C LEU A 172 1.77 -16.47 5.02
N GLY A 173 1.85 -16.29 3.70
CA GLY A 173 0.70 -16.10 2.82
C GLY A 173 0.55 -14.68 2.25
N GLY A 174 1.53 -13.82 2.46
CA GLY A 174 1.61 -12.50 1.81
C GLY A 174 1.74 -12.62 0.29
N LYS A 175 1.41 -11.55 -0.42
CA LYS A 175 1.34 -11.54 -1.90
C LYS A 175 2.57 -10.92 -2.57
N GLY A 176 3.44 -10.26 -1.82
CA GLY A 176 4.61 -9.61 -2.37
C GLY A 176 5.15 -8.49 -1.48
N VAL A 177 5.76 -7.51 -2.11
CA VAL A 177 6.41 -6.39 -1.44
C VAL A 177 6.13 -5.07 -2.15
N ILE A 178 5.98 -4.02 -1.36
CA ILE A 178 6.05 -2.64 -1.82
C ILE A 178 7.43 -2.13 -1.42
N SER A 179 8.38 -2.29 -2.34
CA SER A 179 9.81 -2.28 -2.12
C SER A 179 10.44 -0.90 -2.24
N VAL A 180 11.52 -0.69 -1.51
CA VAL A 180 12.50 0.38 -1.73
C VAL A 180 13.73 -0.16 -2.48
N LEU A 181 14.15 -1.39 -2.19
CA LEU A 181 15.29 -2.04 -2.86
C LEU A 181 15.11 -2.10 -4.38
N SER A 182 13.88 -2.27 -4.85
CA SER A 182 13.55 -2.29 -6.29
C SER A 182 14.02 -1.04 -7.04
N HIS A 183 14.24 0.11 -6.37
CA HIS A 183 14.75 1.31 -7.03
C HIS A 183 16.16 1.13 -7.64
N VAL A 184 16.92 0.19 -7.12
CA VAL A 184 18.28 -0.13 -7.61
C VAL A 184 18.39 -1.54 -8.17
N ALA A 185 17.51 -2.47 -7.77
CA ALA A 185 17.52 -3.88 -8.15
C ALA A 185 16.10 -4.40 -8.42
N PRO A 186 15.37 -3.85 -9.44
CA PRO A 186 13.97 -4.20 -9.66
C PRO A 186 13.81 -5.68 -10.05
N LYS A 187 14.67 -6.18 -10.96
CA LYS A 187 14.59 -7.56 -11.41
C LYS A 187 14.83 -8.56 -10.28
N GLU A 188 15.85 -8.36 -9.49
CA GLU A 188 16.20 -9.24 -8.38
C GLU A 188 15.09 -9.24 -7.33
N THR A 189 14.50 -8.08 -7.04
CA THR A 189 13.37 -7.95 -6.11
C THR A 189 12.13 -8.69 -6.63
N HIS A 190 11.81 -8.53 -7.93
CA HIS A 190 10.72 -9.25 -8.57
C HIS A 190 10.97 -10.77 -8.54
N ASP A 191 12.17 -11.22 -8.91
CA ASP A 191 12.52 -12.64 -8.97
C ASP A 191 12.44 -13.33 -7.59
N ILE A 192 12.79 -12.64 -6.49
CA ILE A 192 12.61 -13.16 -5.12
C ILE A 192 11.13 -13.49 -4.86
N VAL A 193 10.23 -12.56 -5.16
CA VAL A 193 8.79 -12.75 -4.93
C VAL A 193 8.24 -13.83 -5.86
N ALA A 194 8.56 -13.77 -7.14
CA ALA A 194 8.11 -14.75 -8.14
C ALA A 194 8.55 -16.17 -7.78
N CYS A 195 9.82 -16.35 -7.37
CA CYS A 195 10.34 -17.63 -6.92
C CYS A 195 9.57 -18.17 -5.70
N LEU A 196 9.31 -17.32 -4.71
CA LEU A 196 8.57 -17.73 -3.50
C LEU A 196 7.13 -18.12 -3.82
N LEU A 197 6.43 -17.36 -4.65
CA LEU A 197 5.04 -17.64 -5.02
C LEU A 197 4.93 -18.93 -5.86
N TYR A 198 5.95 -19.23 -6.69
CA TYR A 198 5.97 -20.44 -7.51
C TYR A 198 6.35 -21.70 -6.70
N THR A 199 7.26 -21.57 -5.71
CA THR A 199 7.81 -22.72 -4.98
C THR A 199 7.12 -22.97 -3.65
N SER A 200 6.37 -22.00 -3.11
CA SER A 200 5.65 -22.17 -1.86
C SER A 200 4.40 -23.02 -2.11
N PRO A 201 4.21 -24.16 -1.43
CA PRO A 201 2.97 -24.92 -1.54
C PRO A 201 1.79 -24.02 -1.15
N SER A 202 0.76 -24.00 -1.98
CA SER A 202 -0.46 -23.28 -1.67
C SER A 202 -1.06 -23.84 -0.37
N PRO A 203 -1.49 -23.00 0.56
CA PRO A 203 -2.21 -23.48 1.75
C PRO A 203 -3.53 -24.22 1.41
N ARG A 204 -3.88 -24.30 0.12
CA ARG A 204 -5.09 -24.94 -0.40
C ARG A 204 -4.83 -26.27 -1.12
N ASP A 205 -3.56 -26.66 -1.25
CA ASP A 205 -3.14 -27.96 -1.72
C ASP A 205 -2.85 -28.88 -0.52
#